data_1d55928782003f53c576c2995dcaa3d7
#
_entry.id   1d55928782003f53c576c2995dcaa3d7
#
_cell.length_a   1.000
_cell.length_b   1.000
_cell.length_c   1.000
_cell.angle_alpha   90.00
_cell.angle_beta   90.00
_cell.angle_gamma   90.00
#
_symmetry.space_group_name_H-M   'P 1'
#
loop_
_entity.id
_entity.type
_entity.pdbx_description
1 polymer ?
#
loop_
_entity_poly.entity_id
_entity_poly.type
_entity_poly.pdbx_seq_one_letter_code
_entity_poly.pdbx_strand_id
1 'polypeptide(L)'
;MIAYKSVLFTILHFKYLKKVGFFPKNLVESKKVRIFVASEEMPLSLTMSECTIDQFLTHQRLEQNRAALTIESYRNDLEQFAQFLAGENELDLASVTVNDVRAWLVQRSSLGDSARTLRRKVQSLRAFYKWLMRRSMAEQNPAADIELARLPKQLPHVLRPQNLDQLLNGPVNEQDFDEVRNHLMLLMFYSAGLRRAELMGLLDAAVDTRTCQLRVHGKRDKDRIVPFGPELATWVERYRRVRQEQVGQCELFFVRHNGKPLYPALVYRVVHSALQQVGGGDQLSPHVLRHSFASAMLNDGADITSVKELLGHESLAATQVYTHITLSELKTHYKLAHPRALKKGG
;
A
#
# COMPACT_ATOMS: atom_id res chain seq x y z
N MET A 1 -24.56 -26.29 -15.41
CA MET A 1 -24.58 -26.42 -16.87
C MET A 1 -23.94 -25.25 -17.64
N ILE A 2 -23.97 -24.01 -17.10
CA ILE A 2 -23.37 -22.82 -17.74
C ILE A 2 -21.83 -22.78 -17.56
N ALA A 3 -21.29 -23.21 -16.40
CA ALA A 3 -19.84 -23.24 -16.13
C ALA A 3 -19.09 -24.25 -17.03
N TYR A 4 -19.70 -25.38 -17.37
CA TYR A 4 -19.11 -26.39 -18.27
C TYR A 4 -18.91 -25.87 -19.71
N LYS A 5 -19.81 -25.01 -20.19
CA LYS A 5 -19.70 -24.39 -21.52
C LYS A 5 -18.56 -23.37 -21.59
N SER A 6 -18.25 -22.66 -20.51
CA SER A 6 -17.17 -21.65 -20.46
C SER A 6 -15.78 -22.31 -20.52
N VAL A 7 -15.56 -23.39 -19.75
CA VAL A 7 -14.26 -24.09 -19.74
C VAL A 7 -14.04 -24.83 -21.08
N LEU A 8 -15.08 -25.45 -21.61
CA LEU A 8 -15.01 -26.11 -22.93
C LEU A 8 -14.72 -25.09 -24.05
N PHE A 9 -15.31 -23.91 -23.97
CA PHE A 9 -15.09 -22.81 -24.92
C PHE A 9 -13.64 -22.30 -24.87
N THR A 10 -13.04 -22.17 -23.68
CA THR A 10 -11.64 -21.74 -23.49
C THR A 10 -10.68 -22.81 -24.05
N ILE A 11 -10.90 -24.08 -23.79
CA ILE A 11 -10.05 -25.17 -24.29
C ILE A 11 -10.18 -25.31 -25.82
N LEU A 12 -11.39 -25.20 -26.37
CA LEU A 12 -11.63 -25.21 -27.81
C LEU A 12 -11.02 -23.98 -28.51
N HIS A 13 -11.12 -22.82 -27.90
CA HIS A 13 -10.52 -21.59 -28.42
C HIS A 13 -8.99 -21.67 -28.42
N PHE A 14 -8.37 -22.25 -27.40
CA PHE A 14 -6.93 -22.46 -27.34
C PHE A 14 -6.44 -23.48 -28.37
N LYS A 15 -7.19 -24.58 -28.57
CA LYS A 15 -6.92 -25.58 -29.63
C LYS A 15 -7.08 -24.96 -31.02
N TYR A 16 -8.08 -24.10 -31.23
CA TYR A 16 -8.30 -23.37 -32.46
C TYR A 16 -7.15 -22.41 -32.78
N LEU A 17 -6.71 -21.59 -31.82
CA LEU A 17 -5.59 -20.64 -31.96
C LEU A 17 -4.28 -21.39 -32.28
N LYS A 18 -4.06 -22.60 -31.73
CA LYS A 18 -2.90 -23.44 -32.04
C LYS A 18 -2.96 -23.97 -33.48
N LYS A 19 -4.14 -24.27 -33.98
CA LYS A 19 -4.37 -24.80 -35.35
C LYS A 19 -4.24 -23.71 -36.43
N VAL A 20 -4.48 -22.43 -36.08
CA VAL A 20 -4.43 -21.27 -36.99
C VAL A 20 -3.03 -20.60 -36.99
N GLY A 21 -2.03 -21.15 -36.29
CA GLY A 21 -0.64 -20.66 -36.33
C GLY A 21 -0.41 -19.32 -35.69
N PHE A 22 -1.26 -18.90 -34.77
CA PHE A 22 -1.18 -17.58 -34.12
C PHE A 22 -0.03 -17.45 -33.09
N PHE A 23 0.66 -18.56 -32.75
CA PHE A 23 1.82 -18.54 -31.87
C PHE A 23 3.12 -18.71 -32.67
N PRO A 24 4.15 -17.87 -32.42
CA PRO A 24 5.44 -18.05 -33.06
C PRO A 24 6.07 -19.39 -32.65
N LYS A 25 6.66 -20.12 -33.60
CA LYS A 25 7.25 -21.46 -33.43
C LYS A 25 8.22 -21.57 -32.26
N ASN A 26 8.91 -20.48 -31.92
CA ASN A 26 9.92 -20.42 -30.85
C ASN A 26 9.34 -20.51 -29.43
N LEU A 27 8.03 -20.36 -29.24
CA LEU A 27 7.39 -20.46 -27.93
C LEU A 27 7.06 -21.90 -27.54
N VAL A 28 6.98 -22.81 -28.53
CA VAL A 28 6.59 -24.22 -28.35
C VAL A 28 7.76 -25.09 -27.84
N GLU A 29 9.00 -24.66 -28.05
CA GLU A 29 10.20 -25.44 -27.69
C GLU A 29 10.91 -24.97 -26.41
N SER A 30 10.45 -23.89 -25.76
CA SER A 30 11.06 -23.46 -24.51
C SER A 30 10.67 -24.39 -23.36
N LYS A 31 11.64 -24.77 -22.50
CA LYS A 31 11.43 -25.60 -21.30
C LYS A 31 10.27 -25.08 -20.41
N LYS A 32 9.97 -23.77 -20.43
CA LYS A 32 8.85 -23.14 -19.69
C LYS A 32 7.48 -23.52 -20.25
N VAL A 33 7.34 -23.72 -21.56
CA VAL A 33 6.07 -24.15 -22.16
C VAL A 33 5.82 -25.65 -21.94
N ARG A 34 6.89 -26.45 -21.86
CA ARG A 34 6.78 -27.89 -21.51
C ARG A 34 6.25 -28.11 -20.09
N ILE A 35 6.60 -27.22 -19.15
CA ILE A 35 6.08 -27.29 -17.76
C ILE A 35 4.59 -26.95 -17.71
N PHE A 36 4.07 -26.12 -18.64
CA PHE A 36 2.66 -25.74 -18.68
C PHE A 36 1.76 -26.79 -19.36
N VAL A 37 2.31 -27.68 -20.17
CA VAL A 37 1.57 -28.77 -20.86
C VAL A 37 1.62 -30.09 -20.09
N ALA A 38 2.57 -30.24 -19.17
CA ALA A 38 2.68 -31.38 -18.26
C ALA A 38 2.04 -31.12 -16.88
N SER A 39 1.22 -30.06 -16.73
CA SER A 39 0.44 -29.86 -15.52
C SER A 39 -0.69 -30.88 -15.50
N GLU A 40 -0.54 -31.85 -14.64
CA GLU A 40 -1.56 -32.66 -14.00
C GLU A 40 -2.89 -31.92 -13.97
N GLU A 41 -3.97 -32.60 -14.28
CA GLU A 41 -5.32 -32.10 -14.11
C GLU A 41 -5.44 -31.58 -12.67
N MET A 42 -5.50 -30.26 -12.49
CA MET A 42 -5.73 -29.67 -11.17
C MET A 42 -7.03 -30.27 -10.64
N PRO A 43 -7.06 -30.80 -9.41
CA PRO A 43 -8.26 -31.43 -8.88
C PRO A 43 -9.44 -30.47 -8.94
N LEU A 44 -10.60 -30.94 -9.35
CA LEU A 44 -11.84 -30.14 -9.51
C LEU A 44 -12.16 -29.30 -8.24
N SER A 45 -11.79 -29.81 -7.08
CA SER A 45 -11.93 -29.15 -5.78
C SER A 45 -11.12 -27.85 -5.67
N LEU A 46 -9.92 -27.79 -6.27
CA LEU A 46 -9.09 -26.56 -6.25
C LEU A 46 -9.73 -25.47 -7.12
N THR A 47 -10.27 -25.84 -8.28
CA THR A 47 -10.94 -24.88 -9.18
C THR A 47 -12.23 -24.32 -8.59
N MET A 48 -12.99 -25.09 -7.82
CA MET A 48 -14.19 -24.61 -7.13
C MET A 48 -13.83 -23.66 -5.99
N SER A 49 -12.75 -23.91 -5.25
CA SER A 49 -12.29 -23.01 -4.19
C SER A 49 -11.75 -21.69 -4.76
N GLU A 50 -11.01 -21.75 -5.86
CA GLU A 50 -10.53 -20.54 -6.56
C GLU A 50 -11.69 -19.69 -7.06
N CYS A 51 -12.73 -20.30 -7.66
CA CYS A 51 -13.93 -19.59 -8.08
C CYS A 51 -14.65 -18.91 -6.89
N THR A 52 -14.72 -19.55 -5.75
CA THR A 52 -15.34 -19.02 -4.52
C THR A 52 -14.52 -17.86 -3.93
N ILE A 53 -13.19 -17.98 -3.92
CA ILE A 53 -12.29 -16.90 -3.51
C ILE A 53 -12.44 -15.69 -4.43
N ASP A 54 -12.49 -15.88 -5.75
CA ASP A 54 -12.67 -14.80 -6.72
C ASP A 54 -14.01 -14.07 -6.55
N GLN A 55 -15.08 -14.80 -6.27
CA GLN A 55 -16.39 -14.20 -5.95
C GLN A 55 -16.33 -13.35 -4.68
N PHE A 56 -15.67 -13.83 -3.64
CA PHE A 56 -15.45 -13.06 -2.41
C PHE A 56 -14.64 -11.79 -2.68
N LEU A 57 -13.53 -11.89 -3.42
CA LEU A 57 -12.68 -10.75 -3.75
C LEU A 57 -13.42 -9.70 -4.60
N THR A 58 -14.27 -10.17 -5.52
CA THR A 58 -15.14 -9.31 -6.33
C THR A 58 -16.14 -8.56 -5.44
N HIS A 59 -16.81 -9.25 -4.50
CA HIS A 59 -17.67 -8.64 -3.51
C HIS A 59 -16.91 -7.61 -2.64
N GLN A 60 -15.70 -7.94 -2.17
CA GLN A 60 -14.88 -6.99 -1.38
C GLN A 60 -14.50 -5.75 -2.19
N ARG A 61 -14.25 -5.89 -3.50
CA ARG A 61 -13.91 -4.79 -4.40
C ARG A 61 -15.11 -3.93 -4.74
N LEU A 62 -16.23 -4.53 -5.18
CA LEU A 62 -17.37 -3.80 -5.73
C LEU A 62 -18.34 -3.30 -4.65
N GLU A 63 -18.64 -4.13 -3.65
CA GLU A 63 -19.64 -3.78 -2.63
C GLU A 63 -19.02 -3.17 -1.37
N GLN A 64 -17.82 -3.63 -0.96
CA GLN A 64 -17.14 -3.11 0.22
C GLN A 64 -16.12 -2.02 -0.09
N ASN A 65 -15.92 -1.69 -1.36
CA ASN A 65 -14.97 -0.68 -1.86
C ASN A 65 -13.58 -0.76 -1.19
N ARG A 66 -13.05 -2.00 -1.06
CA ARG A 66 -11.74 -2.23 -0.44
C ARG A 66 -10.62 -1.85 -1.40
N ALA A 67 -9.53 -1.30 -0.84
CA ALA A 67 -8.34 -0.94 -1.61
C ALA A 67 -7.70 -2.17 -2.29
N ALA A 68 -7.11 -1.98 -3.48
CA ALA A 68 -6.49 -3.04 -4.27
C ALA A 68 -5.47 -3.87 -3.47
N LEU A 69 -4.63 -3.24 -2.66
CA LEU A 69 -3.67 -3.94 -1.78
C LEU A 69 -4.34 -4.82 -0.71
N THR A 70 -5.53 -4.45 -0.25
CA THR A 70 -6.31 -5.26 0.69
C THR A 70 -6.86 -6.49 -0.02
N ILE A 71 -7.35 -6.33 -1.25
CA ILE A 71 -7.83 -7.43 -2.10
C ILE A 71 -6.69 -8.41 -2.39
N GLU A 72 -5.52 -7.91 -2.78
CA GLU A 72 -4.33 -8.73 -3.03
C GLU A 72 -3.89 -9.48 -1.76
N SER A 73 -3.92 -8.83 -0.60
CA SER A 73 -3.61 -9.48 0.68
C SER A 73 -4.60 -10.59 1.02
N TYR A 74 -5.90 -10.36 0.79
CA TYR A 74 -6.93 -11.39 0.98
C TYR A 74 -6.70 -12.56 0.02
N ARG A 75 -6.45 -12.29 -1.27
CA ARG A 75 -6.15 -13.32 -2.26
C ARG A 75 -4.99 -14.20 -1.78
N ASN A 76 -3.85 -13.61 -1.54
CA ASN A 76 -2.64 -14.33 -1.11
C ASN A 76 -2.85 -15.16 0.16
N ASP A 77 -3.62 -14.66 1.12
CA ASP A 77 -3.88 -15.38 2.37
C ASP A 77 -4.83 -16.57 2.14
N LEU A 78 -5.89 -16.38 1.35
CA LEU A 78 -6.89 -17.40 1.08
C LEU A 78 -6.34 -18.49 0.15
N GLU A 79 -5.55 -18.13 -0.86
CA GLU A 79 -4.89 -19.10 -1.73
C GLU A 79 -3.88 -19.97 -0.95
N GLN A 80 -3.10 -19.38 -0.04
CA GLN A 80 -2.18 -20.13 0.83
C GLN A 80 -2.92 -21.07 1.77
N PHE A 81 -4.09 -20.67 2.26
CA PHE A 81 -4.92 -21.53 3.11
C PHE A 81 -5.55 -22.66 2.29
N ALA A 82 -6.06 -22.36 1.10
CA ALA A 82 -6.61 -23.38 0.19
C ALA A 82 -5.56 -24.41 -0.23
N GLN A 83 -4.31 -23.95 -0.52
CA GLN A 83 -3.20 -24.85 -0.82
C GLN A 83 -2.83 -25.77 0.37
N PHE A 84 -2.87 -25.24 1.59
CA PHE A 84 -2.63 -26.05 2.79
C PHE A 84 -3.67 -27.15 2.92
N LEU A 85 -4.96 -26.86 2.75
CA LEU A 85 -6.04 -27.82 2.85
C LEU A 85 -6.00 -28.88 1.71
N ALA A 86 -5.68 -28.48 0.49
CA ALA A 86 -5.60 -29.37 -0.68
C ALA A 86 -4.51 -30.44 -0.54
N GLY A 87 -3.50 -30.25 0.32
CA GLY A 87 -2.47 -31.24 0.59
C GLY A 87 -2.94 -32.41 1.45
N GLU A 88 -4.09 -32.31 2.10
CA GLU A 88 -4.56 -33.33 3.07
C GLU A 88 -5.82 -34.10 2.61
N ASN A 89 -6.73 -33.50 1.84
CA ASN A 89 -7.98 -34.14 1.36
C ASN A 89 -8.70 -33.33 0.28
N GLU A 90 -9.82 -33.85 -0.20
CA GLU A 90 -10.73 -33.13 -1.10
C GLU A 90 -11.23 -31.82 -0.44
N LEU A 91 -10.99 -30.69 -1.11
CA LEU A 91 -11.14 -29.35 -0.55
C LEU A 91 -12.61 -28.93 -0.44
N ASP A 92 -13.24 -29.20 0.66
CA ASP A 92 -14.54 -28.62 1.00
C ASP A 92 -14.39 -27.49 2.03
N LEU A 93 -14.55 -26.25 1.54
CA LEU A 93 -14.46 -25.04 2.37
C LEU A 93 -15.56 -24.98 3.45
N ALA A 94 -16.65 -25.72 3.31
CA ALA A 94 -17.75 -25.75 4.27
C ALA A 94 -17.43 -26.64 5.49
N SER A 95 -16.60 -27.66 5.31
CA SER A 95 -16.24 -28.64 6.33
C SER A 95 -15.01 -28.24 7.18
N VAL A 96 -14.37 -27.13 6.88
CA VAL A 96 -13.18 -26.63 7.59
C VAL A 96 -13.47 -26.38 9.08
N THR A 97 -12.60 -26.93 9.93
CA THR A 97 -12.72 -26.84 11.37
C THR A 97 -11.78 -25.78 11.97
N VAL A 98 -11.99 -25.43 13.23
CA VAL A 98 -11.06 -24.58 14.01
C VAL A 98 -9.66 -25.20 14.08
N ASN A 99 -9.57 -26.55 14.12
CA ASN A 99 -8.30 -27.26 14.19
C ASN A 99 -7.49 -27.14 12.90
N ASP A 100 -8.14 -27.13 11.74
CA ASP A 100 -7.47 -26.92 10.44
C ASP A 100 -6.87 -25.50 10.36
N VAL A 101 -7.61 -24.50 10.83
CA VAL A 101 -7.09 -23.13 10.93
C VAL A 101 -5.90 -23.05 11.89
N ARG A 102 -5.96 -23.71 13.03
CA ARG A 102 -4.84 -23.77 14.00
C ARG A 102 -3.62 -24.47 13.41
N ALA A 103 -3.80 -25.62 12.75
CA ALA A 103 -2.72 -26.35 12.10
C ALA A 103 -2.03 -25.51 11.03
N TRP A 104 -2.80 -24.82 10.17
CA TRP A 104 -2.26 -23.88 9.21
C TRP A 104 -1.46 -22.75 9.86
N LEU A 105 -1.96 -22.13 10.92
CA LEU A 105 -1.26 -21.06 11.63
C LEU A 105 0.05 -21.54 12.27
N VAL A 106 0.10 -22.77 12.79
CA VAL A 106 1.32 -23.39 13.29
C VAL A 106 2.32 -23.58 12.15
N GLN A 107 1.89 -24.14 11.02
CA GLN A 107 2.74 -24.28 9.84
C GLN A 107 3.27 -22.92 9.37
N ARG A 108 2.42 -21.90 9.27
CA ARG A 108 2.85 -20.56 8.86
C ARG A 108 3.85 -19.93 9.83
N SER A 109 3.66 -20.16 11.13
CA SER A 109 4.60 -19.72 12.16
C SER A 109 5.96 -20.41 12.03
N SER A 110 5.98 -21.72 11.76
CA SER A 110 7.24 -22.47 11.54
C SER A 110 7.98 -22.04 10.28
N LEU A 111 7.25 -21.52 9.27
CA LEU A 111 7.81 -20.92 8.05
C LEU A 111 8.27 -19.46 8.23
N GLY A 112 8.20 -18.92 9.46
CA GLY A 112 8.72 -17.60 9.79
C GLY A 112 7.72 -16.44 9.66
N ASP A 113 6.42 -16.68 9.50
CA ASP A 113 5.43 -15.62 9.52
C ASP A 113 5.39 -14.94 10.90
N SER A 114 5.51 -13.61 10.91
CA SER A 114 5.42 -12.83 12.15
C SER A 114 4.02 -12.89 12.78
N ALA A 115 3.92 -12.67 14.09
CA ALA A 115 2.63 -12.61 14.79
C ALA A 115 1.66 -11.58 14.19
N ARG A 116 2.17 -10.48 13.62
CA ARG A 116 1.37 -9.49 12.86
C ARG A 116 0.83 -10.07 11.56
N THR A 117 1.65 -10.83 10.83
CA THR A 117 1.23 -11.53 9.61
C THR A 117 0.17 -12.58 9.91
N LEU A 118 0.36 -13.41 10.93
CA LEU A 118 -0.61 -14.42 11.35
C LEU A 118 -1.95 -13.78 11.75
N ARG A 119 -1.92 -12.65 12.47
CA ARG A 119 -3.13 -11.90 12.83
C ARG A 119 -3.87 -11.40 11.60
N ARG A 120 -3.16 -10.87 10.59
CA ARG A 120 -3.75 -10.44 9.31
C ARG A 120 -4.40 -11.63 8.60
N LYS A 121 -3.72 -12.77 8.53
CA LYS A 121 -4.22 -14.01 7.92
C LYS A 121 -5.52 -14.49 8.58
N VAL A 122 -5.60 -14.48 9.91
CA VAL A 122 -6.85 -14.81 10.63
C VAL A 122 -7.97 -13.81 10.29
N GLN A 123 -7.67 -12.51 10.15
CA GLN A 123 -8.68 -11.53 9.73
C GLN A 123 -9.17 -11.78 8.30
N SER A 124 -8.29 -12.22 7.40
CA SER A 124 -8.67 -12.60 6.03
C SER A 124 -9.65 -13.79 6.04
N LEU A 125 -9.36 -14.83 6.82
CA LEU A 125 -10.26 -15.98 6.99
C LEU A 125 -11.59 -15.57 7.64
N ARG A 126 -11.56 -14.76 8.70
CA ARG A 126 -12.79 -14.25 9.35
C ARG A 126 -13.70 -13.53 8.38
N ALA A 127 -13.12 -12.68 7.54
CA ALA A 127 -13.88 -11.93 6.54
C ALA A 127 -14.48 -12.85 5.48
N PHE A 128 -13.72 -13.85 5.02
CA PHE A 128 -14.13 -14.83 4.03
C PHE A 128 -15.27 -15.72 4.54
N TYR A 129 -15.11 -16.35 5.70
CA TYR A 129 -16.14 -17.21 6.28
C TYR A 129 -17.40 -16.43 6.69
N LYS A 130 -17.27 -15.20 7.15
CA LYS A 130 -18.42 -14.32 7.36
C LYS A 130 -19.21 -14.06 6.07
N TRP A 131 -18.53 -13.97 4.93
CA TRP A 131 -19.16 -13.82 3.64
C TRP A 131 -19.80 -15.13 3.16
N LEU A 132 -19.13 -16.30 3.34
CA LEU A 132 -19.70 -17.60 3.05
C LEU A 132 -20.99 -17.87 3.85
N MET A 133 -20.98 -17.59 5.16
CA MET A 133 -22.16 -17.74 6.02
C MET A 133 -23.35 -16.88 5.53
N ARG A 134 -23.11 -15.65 5.11
CA ARG A 134 -24.19 -14.79 4.54
C ARG A 134 -24.81 -15.33 3.27
N ARG A 135 -24.14 -16.24 2.58
CA ARG A 135 -24.57 -16.91 1.36
C ARG A 135 -25.02 -18.35 1.60
N SER A 136 -25.11 -18.76 2.86
CA SER A 136 -25.43 -20.14 3.26
C SER A 136 -24.50 -21.19 2.66
N MET A 137 -23.25 -20.81 2.38
CA MET A 137 -22.19 -21.69 1.86
C MET A 137 -21.32 -22.28 2.98
N ALA A 138 -21.45 -21.81 4.22
CA ALA A 138 -20.85 -22.37 5.41
C ALA A 138 -21.76 -22.09 6.60
N GLU A 139 -21.83 -23.04 7.54
CA GLU A 139 -22.64 -22.92 8.75
C GLU A 139 -21.94 -22.13 9.85
N GLN A 140 -20.62 -22.22 9.91
CA GLN A 140 -19.81 -21.60 10.99
C GLN A 140 -18.58 -20.90 10.41
N ASN A 141 -18.01 -20.02 11.24
CA ASN A 141 -16.75 -19.38 10.95
C ASN A 141 -15.62 -20.04 11.79
N PRO A 142 -14.81 -20.91 11.21
CA PRO A 142 -13.77 -21.63 11.95
C PRO A 142 -12.65 -20.73 12.50
N ALA A 143 -12.56 -19.49 12.00
CA ALA A 143 -11.60 -18.50 12.49
C ALA A 143 -12.18 -17.54 13.53
N ALA A 144 -13.46 -17.66 13.91
CA ALA A 144 -14.12 -16.70 14.80
C ALA A 144 -13.40 -16.58 16.15
N ASP A 145 -13.16 -17.72 16.79
CA ASP A 145 -12.65 -17.81 18.16
C ASP A 145 -11.14 -18.10 18.24
N ILE A 146 -10.40 -17.88 17.14
CA ILE A 146 -8.95 -18.02 17.15
C ILE A 146 -8.34 -16.85 17.95
N GLU A 147 -7.86 -17.15 19.14
CA GLU A 147 -7.08 -16.22 19.94
C GLU A 147 -5.63 -16.19 19.47
N LEU A 148 -5.14 -15.00 19.16
CA LEU A 148 -3.73 -14.76 18.84
C LEU A 148 -3.08 -13.94 19.94
N ALA A 149 -1.82 -14.28 20.27
CA ALA A 149 -1.02 -13.55 21.24
C ALA A 149 -1.11 -12.03 21.02
N ARG A 150 -1.28 -11.27 22.08
CA ARG A 150 -1.31 -9.81 22.02
C ARG A 150 0.02 -9.29 21.48
N LEU A 151 -0.04 -8.48 20.45
CA LEU A 151 1.15 -7.80 19.98
C LEU A 151 1.55 -6.74 21.02
N PRO A 152 2.84 -6.63 21.37
CA PRO A 152 3.29 -5.54 22.20
C PRO A 152 2.95 -4.22 21.49
N LYS A 153 2.41 -3.26 22.25
CA LYS A 153 2.22 -1.89 21.76
C LYS A 153 3.60 -1.28 21.57
N GLN A 154 4.09 -1.32 20.33
CA GLN A 154 5.27 -0.53 20.00
C GLN A 154 4.88 0.95 20.02
N LEU A 155 5.58 1.74 20.82
CA LEU A 155 5.46 3.19 20.77
C LEU A 155 5.87 3.67 19.36
N PRO A 156 5.18 4.67 18.79
CA PRO A 156 5.59 5.25 17.53
C PRO A 156 7.05 5.75 17.65
N HIS A 157 7.89 5.31 16.72
CA HIS A 157 9.25 5.81 16.65
C HIS A 157 9.22 7.20 16.03
N VAL A 158 9.71 8.21 16.75
CA VAL A 158 9.86 9.58 16.28
C VAL A 158 11.36 9.88 16.21
N LEU A 159 11.78 10.49 15.12
CA LEU A 159 13.18 10.91 14.96
C LEU A 159 13.50 12.05 15.91
N ARG A 160 14.71 12.03 16.45
CA ARG A 160 15.23 13.17 17.24
C ARG A 160 15.39 14.38 16.32
N PRO A 161 15.16 15.61 16.82
CA PRO A 161 15.30 16.83 16.00
C PRO A 161 16.65 16.95 15.29
N GLN A 162 17.73 16.58 15.97
CA GLN A 162 19.09 16.60 15.40
C GLN A 162 19.25 15.66 14.21
N ASN A 163 18.66 14.44 14.28
CA ASN A 163 18.68 13.47 13.19
C ASN A 163 17.85 13.95 11.99
N LEU A 164 16.73 14.64 12.27
CA LEU A 164 15.91 15.28 11.22
C LEU A 164 16.67 16.43 10.55
N ASP A 165 17.33 17.28 11.31
CA ASP A 165 18.13 18.39 10.76
C ASP A 165 19.28 17.85 9.90
N GLN A 166 19.99 16.83 10.36
CA GLN A 166 21.04 16.18 9.59
C GLN A 166 20.50 15.57 8.30
N LEU A 167 19.34 14.89 8.36
CA LEU A 167 18.69 14.25 7.23
C LEU A 167 18.26 15.26 6.16
N LEU A 168 17.71 16.40 6.58
CA LEU A 168 17.02 17.35 5.71
C LEU A 168 17.87 18.59 5.35
N ASN A 169 19.05 18.76 5.96
CA ASN A 169 19.99 19.82 5.66
C ASN A 169 21.34 19.29 5.14
N GLY A 170 21.43 17.99 4.86
CA GLY A 170 22.62 17.39 4.28
C GLY A 170 22.90 17.92 2.86
N PRO A 171 24.17 17.84 2.40
CA PRO A 171 24.53 18.26 1.06
C PRO A 171 23.80 17.43 0.00
N VAL A 172 23.35 18.10 -1.07
CA VAL A 172 22.66 17.48 -2.22
C VAL A 172 23.32 17.99 -3.48
N ASN A 173 23.69 17.10 -4.37
CA ASN A 173 24.11 17.49 -5.72
C ASN A 173 22.89 17.92 -6.53
N GLU A 174 22.71 19.23 -6.68
CA GLU A 174 21.54 19.81 -7.34
C GLU A 174 21.46 19.53 -8.86
N GLN A 175 22.52 18.97 -9.44
CA GLN A 175 22.55 18.55 -10.85
C GLN A 175 22.22 17.05 -11.01
N ASP A 176 22.21 16.28 -9.92
CA ASP A 176 21.83 14.87 -9.96
C ASP A 176 20.33 14.70 -9.72
N PHE A 177 19.65 14.17 -10.74
CA PHE A 177 18.21 13.97 -10.72
C PHE A 177 17.77 13.07 -9.54
N ASP A 178 18.49 11.99 -9.30
CA ASP A 178 18.10 11.01 -8.27
C ASP A 178 18.33 11.58 -6.87
N GLU A 179 19.40 12.35 -6.64
CA GLU A 179 19.64 13.02 -5.36
C GLU A 179 18.60 14.10 -5.07
N VAL A 180 18.31 14.98 -6.02
CA VAL A 180 17.29 16.02 -5.88
C VAL A 180 15.90 15.42 -5.65
N ARG A 181 15.53 14.38 -6.42
CA ARG A 181 14.27 13.65 -6.23
C ARG A 181 14.19 13.03 -4.84
N ASN A 182 15.24 12.32 -4.43
CA ASN A 182 15.27 11.58 -3.16
C ASN A 182 15.18 12.55 -1.98
N HIS A 183 15.91 13.66 -2.03
CA HIS A 183 15.86 14.68 -1.01
C HIS A 183 14.46 15.32 -0.91
N LEU A 184 13.85 15.67 -2.04
CA LEU A 184 12.50 16.21 -2.05
C LEU A 184 11.46 15.21 -1.53
N MET A 185 11.62 13.91 -1.81
CA MET A 185 10.75 12.88 -1.22
C MET A 185 10.82 12.88 0.32
N LEU A 186 12.03 12.99 0.90
CA LEU A 186 12.22 13.06 2.37
C LEU A 186 11.55 14.32 2.94
N LEU A 187 11.78 15.48 2.31
CA LEU A 187 11.13 16.73 2.67
C LEU A 187 9.60 16.63 2.62
N MET A 188 9.02 16.04 1.57
CA MET A 188 7.56 15.89 1.46
C MET A 188 6.98 14.95 2.52
N PHE A 189 7.66 13.86 2.85
CA PHE A 189 7.21 13.00 3.94
C PHE A 189 7.21 13.72 5.30
N TYR A 190 8.21 14.54 5.56
CA TYR A 190 8.30 15.26 6.83
C TYR A 190 7.49 16.57 6.83
N SER A 191 7.57 17.39 5.77
CA SER A 191 6.94 18.72 5.79
C SER A 191 5.45 18.70 5.40
N ALA A 192 5.00 17.69 4.65
CA ALA A 192 3.60 17.58 4.24
C ALA A 192 2.91 16.31 4.79
N GLY A 193 3.63 15.44 5.49
CA GLY A 193 3.09 14.26 6.12
C GLY A 193 2.42 13.28 5.16
N LEU A 194 2.87 13.16 3.91
CA LEU A 194 2.26 12.31 2.89
C LEU A 194 2.37 10.83 3.24
N ARG A 195 1.37 10.04 2.81
CA ARG A 195 1.52 8.58 2.75
C ARG A 195 2.37 8.18 1.55
N ARG A 196 3.06 7.04 1.62
CA ARG A 196 3.86 6.53 0.49
C ARG A 196 3.06 6.45 -0.82
N ALA A 197 1.84 5.92 -0.77
CA ALA A 197 0.99 5.81 -1.95
C ALA A 197 0.55 7.19 -2.50
N GLU A 198 0.28 8.15 -1.63
CA GLU A 198 -0.08 9.52 -1.99
C GLU A 198 1.09 10.22 -2.70
N LEU A 199 2.31 10.09 -2.18
CA LEU A 199 3.51 10.63 -2.82
C LEU A 199 3.75 10.00 -4.20
N MET A 200 3.61 8.69 -4.32
CA MET A 200 3.83 7.99 -5.59
C MET A 200 2.79 8.31 -6.66
N GLY A 201 1.56 8.59 -6.26
CA GLY A 201 0.45 8.97 -7.16
C GLY A 201 0.25 10.48 -7.31
N LEU A 202 1.14 11.31 -6.76
CA LEU A 202 1.01 12.76 -6.83
C LEU A 202 1.16 13.23 -8.28
N LEU A 203 0.18 13.99 -8.78
CA LEU A 203 0.23 14.59 -10.10
C LEU A 203 1.04 15.89 -10.07
N ASP A 204 1.70 16.24 -11.16
CA ASP A 204 2.45 17.49 -11.26
C ASP A 204 1.54 18.73 -11.12
N ALA A 205 0.36 18.68 -11.72
CA ALA A 205 -0.65 19.72 -11.60
C ALA A 205 -1.25 19.89 -10.19
N ALA A 206 -1.05 18.90 -9.30
CA ALA A 206 -1.51 18.96 -7.92
C ALA A 206 -0.54 19.67 -6.97
N VAL A 207 0.63 20.10 -7.46
CA VAL A 207 1.66 20.81 -6.68
C VAL A 207 1.72 22.27 -7.10
N ASP A 208 1.16 23.14 -6.27
CA ASP A 208 1.16 24.60 -6.53
C ASP A 208 2.18 25.31 -5.62
N THR A 209 3.29 25.74 -6.22
CA THR A 209 4.35 26.47 -5.52
C THR A 209 4.01 27.94 -5.27
N ARG A 210 3.10 28.55 -6.03
CA ARG A 210 2.67 29.93 -5.84
C ARG A 210 1.81 30.09 -4.59
N THR A 211 0.90 29.15 -4.36
CA THR A 211 0.04 29.16 -3.18
C THR A 211 0.59 28.28 -2.05
N CYS A 212 1.73 27.60 -2.27
CA CYS A 212 2.37 26.65 -1.38
C CYS A 212 1.39 25.59 -0.87
N GLN A 213 0.79 24.84 -1.80
CA GLN A 213 -0.22 23.83 -1.52
C GLN A 213 -0.04 22.57 -2.36
N LEU A 214 -0.38 21.42 -1.74
CA LEU A 214 -0.54 20.14 -2.41
C LEU A 214 -2.01 19.72 -2.39
N ARG A 215 -2.55 19.31 -3.54
CA ARG A 215 -3.81 18.57 -3.59
C ARG A 215 -3.48 17.09 -3.53
N VAL A 216 -3.88 16.43 -2.46
CA VAL A 216 -3.56 15.03 -2.22
C VAL A 216 -4.84 14.20 -2.32
N HIS A 217 -4.84 13.26 -3.26
CA HIS A 217 -5.93 12.29 -3.41
C HIS A 217 -5.81 11.20 -2.35
N GLY A 218 -6.80 11.11 -1.49
CA GLY A 218 -6.81 10.20 -0.34
C GLY A 218 -7.67 8.96 -0.57
N LYS A 219 -7.78 8.15 0.48
CA LYS A 219 -8.62 6.95 0.48
C LYS A 219 -10.10 7.32 0.34
N ARG A 220 -10.88 6.49 -0.41
CA ARG A 220 -12.32 6.68 -0.69
C ARG A 220 -12.63 7.92 -1.53
N ASP A 221 -11.74 8.25 -2.45
CA ASP A 221 -11.97 9.36 -3.40
C ASP A 221 -12.14 10.73 -2.73
N LYS A 222 -11.42 10.95 -1.62
CA LYS A 222 -11.45 12.24 -0.91
C LYS A 222 -10.15 12.99 -1.12
N ASP A 223 -10.26 14.18 -1.70
CA ASP A 223 -9.15 15.10 -1.81
C ASP A 223 -8.98 15.91 -0.53
N ARG A 224 -7.71 16.21 -0.20
CA ARG A 224 -7.38 17.19 0.81
C ARG A 224 -6.30 18.12 0.32
N ILE A 225 -6.29 19.35 0.84
CA ILE A 225 -5.23 20.31 0.58
C ILE A 225 -4.27 20.31 1.76
N VAL A 226 -2.98 20.16 1.46
CA VAL A 226 -1.91 20.20 2.45
C VAL A 226 -1.05 21.43 2.16
N PRO A 227 -1.00 22.42 3.05
CA PRO A 227 -0.10 23.57 2.92
C PRO A 227 1.34 23.14 3.17
N PHE A 228 2.30 23.89 2.62
CA PHE A 228 3.72 23.68 2.88
C PHE A 228 4.50 24.98 2.93
N GLY A 229 5.75 24.94 3.43
CA GLY A 229 6.58 26.11 3.58
C GLY A 229 7.39 26.48 2.32
N PRO A 230 8.01 27.68 2.31
CA PRO A 230 8.79 28.18 1.17
C PRO A 230 10.01 27.31 0.83
N GLU A 231 10.61 26.67 1.81
CA GLU A 231 11.71 25.74 1.60
C GLU A 231 11.29 24.58 0.67
N LEU A 232 10.14 23.96 0.95
CA LEU A 232 9.63 22.89 0.09
C LEU A 232 9.30 23.42 -1.30
N ALA A 233 8.77 24.65 -1.43
CA ALA A 233 8.54 25.29 -2.73
C ALA A 233 9.84 25.41 -3.53
N THR A 234 10.92 25.86 -2.93
CA THR A 234 12.25 25.96 -3.56
C THR A 234 12.72 24.61 -4.10
N TRP A 235 12.61 23.54 -3.29
CA TRP A 235 13.00 22.20 -3.71
C TRP A 235 12.08 21.61 -4.79
N VAL A 236 10.80 21.93 -4.78
CA VAL A 236 9.86 21.57 -5.86
C VAL A 236 10.32 22.18 -7.18
N GLU A 237 10.66 23.47 -7.20
CA GLU A 237 11.12 24.14 -8.44
C GLU A 237 12.48 23.59 -8.91
N ARG A 238 13.41 23.30 -7.99
CA ARG A 238 14.68 22.63 -8.33
C ARG A 238 14.44 21.27 -8.97
N TYR A 239 13.58 20.46 -8.37
CA TYR A 239 13.25 19.14 -8.92
C TYR A 239 12.57 19.25 -10.29
N ARG A 240 11.61 20.15 -10.47
CA ARG A 240 10.96 20.38 -11.76
C ARG A 240 11.97 20.75 -12.84
N ARG A 241 12.93 21.63 -12.54
CA ARG A 241 13.99 22.02 -13.48
C ARG A 241 14.83 20.81 -13.88
N VAL A 242 15.42 20.09 -12.93
CA VAL A 242 16.28 18.94 -13.20
C VAL A 242 15.51 17.82 -13.90
N ARG A 243 14.25 17.59 -13.51
CA ARG A 243 13.38 16.63 -14.19
C ARG A 243 13.12 17.03 -15.64
N GLN A 244 12.83 18.30 -15.91
CA GLN A 244 12.59 18.79 -17.28
C GLN A 244 13.82 18.63 -18.17
N GLU A 245 15.01 18.86 -17.62
CA GLU A 245 16.29 18.74 -18.34
C GLU A 245 16.68 17.28 -18.62
N GLN A 246 16.49 16.38 -17.67
CA GLN A 246 17.02 15.01 -17.76
C GLN A 246 15.98 13.94 -18.13
N VAL A 247 14.70 14.21 -17.91
CA VAL A 247 13.61 13.23 -18.12
C VAL A 247 12.54 13.76 -19.07
N GLY A 248 12.21 15.07 -18.97
CA GLY A 248 11.15 15.70 -19.72
C GLY A 248 9.84 15.86 -18.95
N GLN A 249 8.77 16.18 -19.68
CA GLN A 249 7.45 16.42 -19.11
C GLN A 249 6.79 15.10 -18.70
N CYS A 250 6.23 15.06 -17.49
CA CYS A 250 5.56 13.90 -16.91
C CYS A 250 4.26 14.32 -16.23
N GLU A 251 3.24 13.46 -16.30
CA GLU A 251 1.97 13.65 -15.59
C GLU A 251 2.13 13.46 -14.08
N LEU A 252 2.86 12.42 -13.68
CA LEU A 252 3.22 12.19 -12.28
C LEU A 252 4.31 13.16 -11.85
N PHE A 253 4.15 13.70 -10.65
CA PHE A 253 5.15 14.59 -10.07
C PHE A 253 6.48 13.87 -9.85
N PHE A 254 6.46 12.73 -9.15
CA PHE A 254 7.66 11.92 -8.92
C PHE A 254 7.78 10.77 -9.92
N VAL A 255 8.91 10.75 -10.61
CA VAL A 255 9.24 9.70 -11.58
C VAL A 255 10.64 9.15 -11.35
N ARG A 256 10.97 8.05 -11.99
CA ARG A 256 12.34 7.52 -12.10
C ARG A 256 13.09 8.28 -13.19
N HIS A 257 14.41 8.14 -13.23
CA HIS A 257 15.27 8.74 -14.26
C HIS A 257 14.84 8.37 -15.71
N ASN A 258 14.19 7.23 -15.90
CA ASN A 258 13.64 6.80 -17.20
C ASN A 258 12.19 7.25 -17.45
N GLY A 259 11.68 8.22 -16.71
CA GLY A 259 10.32 8.75 -16.81
C GLY A 259 9.20 7.83 -16.29
N LYS A 260 9.50 6.60 -15.89
CA LYS A 260 8.48 5.65 -15.40
C LYS A 260 8.07 5.96 -13.95
N PRO A 261 6.85 5.58 -13.52
CA PRO A 261 6.39 5.77 -12.15
C PRO A 261 7.34 5.18 -11.09
N LEU A 262 7.35 5.76 -9.90
CA LEU A 262 8.00 5.15 -8.73
C LEU A 262 7.31 3.83 -8.36
N TYR A 263 8.03 2.94 -7.70
CA TYR A 263 7.49 1.71 -7.12
C TYR A 263 7.80 1.63 -5.61
N PRO A 264 6.96 0.91 -4.83
CA PRO A 264 7.03 0.93 -3.37
C PRO A 264 8.39 0.59 -2.78
N ALA A 265 9.11 -0.36 -3.39
CA ALA A 265 10.43 -0.78 -2.91
C ALA A 265 11.52 0.27 -3.15
N LEU A 266 11.41 1.10 -4.21
CA LEU A 266 12.34 2.22 -4.44
C LEU A 266 12.18 3.27 -3.34
N VAL A 267 10.95 3.73 -3.10
CA VAL A 267 10.66 4.73 -2.07
C VAL A 267 11.10 4.23 -0.68
N TYR A 268 10.83 2.95 -0.39
CA TYR A 268 11.29 2.34 0.87
C TYR A 268 12.81 2.37 0.99
N ARG A 269 13.55 1.93 -0.04
CA ARG A 269 15.03 1.91 -0.02
C ARG A 269 15.63 3.30 0.19
N VAL A 270 15.11 4.30 -0.53
CA VAL A 270 15.58 5.70 -0.37
C VAL A 270 15.42 6.17 1.06
N VAL A 271 14.21 6.03 1.62
CA VAL A 271 13.94 6.48 2.98
C VAL A 271 14.71 5.65 4.01
N HIS A 272 14.77 4.33 3.83
CA HIS A 272 15.50 3.43 4.71
C HIS A 272 16.99 3.78 4.77
N SER A 273 17.64 3.93 3.61
CA SER A 273 19.06 4.28 3.54
C SER A 273 19.34 5.64 4.18
N ALA A 274 18.52 6.64 3.88
CA ALA A 274 18.68 7.98 4.44
C ALA A 274 18.51 8.01 5.98
N LEU A 275 17.49 7.30 6.49
CA LEU A 275 17.26 7.19 7.95
C LEU A 275 18.37 6.38 8.65
N GLN A 276 18.93 5.37 7.99
CA GLN A 276 20.04 4.57 8.52
C GLN A 276 21.30 5.44 8.74
N GLN A 277 21.59 6.34 7.81
CA GLN A 277 22.75 7.25 7.89
C GLN A 277 22.69 8.19 9.08
N VAL A 278 21.51 8.58 9.51
CA VAL A 278 21.31 9.51 10.65
C VAL A 278 20.96 8.79 11.97
N GLY A 279 21.16 7.48 12.04
CA GLY A 279 20.87 6.72 13.26
C GLY A 279 19.37 6.69 13.62
N GLY A 280 18.52 6.48 12.62
CA GLY A 280 17.05 6.51 12.75
C GLY A 280 16.40 5.37 13.56
N GLY A 281 17.19 4.48 14.21
CA GLY A 281 16.69 3.39 15.04
C GLY A 281 16.17 2.18 14.23
N ASP A 282 15.35 1.34 14.84
CA ASP A 282 14.93 0.04 14.24
C ASP A 282 13.82 0.14 13.17
N GLN A 283 13.07 1.25 13.14
CA GLN A 283 11.93 1.42 12.24
C GLN A 283 12.22 2.45 11.14
N LEU A 284 12.95 2.04 10.11
CA LEU A 284 13.40 2.90 9.02
C LEU A 284 12.40 2.89 7.84
N SER A 285 11.32 3.65 7.95
CA SER A 285 10.27 3.66 6.91
C SER A 285 9.66 5.06 6.71
N PRO A 286 8.98 5.33 5.58
CA PRO A 286 8.27 6.59 5.34
C PRO A 286 7.28 6.98 6.46
N HIS A 287 6.74 5.98 7.17
CA HIS A 287 5.83 6.24 8.29
C HIS A 287 6.50 6.96 9.47
N VAL A 288 7.80 6.74 9.70
CA VAL A 288 8.55 7.42 10.74
C VAL A 288 8.61 8.93 10.47
N LEU A 289 8.91 9.35 9.25
CA LEU A 289 8.92 10.77 8.87
C LEU A 289 7.54 11.42 9.04
N ARG A 290 6.49 10.73 8.63
CA ARG A 290 5.12 11.20 8.82
C ARG A 290 4.72 11.26 10.31
N HIS A 291 5.16 10.32 11.14
CA HIS A 291 4.95 10.37 12.59
C HIS A 291 5.74 11.53 13.22
N SER A 292 6.96 11.77 12.76
CA SER A 292 7.76 12.91 13.20
C SER A 292 7.10 14.24 12.83
N PHE A 293 6.51 14.36 11.62
CA PHE A 293 5.65 15.49 11.25
C PHE A 293 4.51 15.71 12.25
N ALA A 294 3.72 14.66 12.49
CA ALA A 294 2.58 14.75 13.41
C ALA A 294 3.00 15.15 14.82
N SER A 295 4.10 14.56 15.33
CA SER A 295 4.63 14.87 16.66
C SER A 295 5.17 16.27 16.75
N ALA A 296 5.87 16.76 15.72
CA ALA A 296 6.37 18.14 15.67
C ALA A 296 5.21 19.13 15.74
N MET A 297 4.19 18.95 14.89
CA MET A 297 3.00 19.80 14.89
C MET A 297 2.31 19.86 16.26
N LEU A 298 2.12 18.69 16.91
CA LEU A 298 1.48 18.64 18.23
C LEU A 298 2.33 19.26 19.34
N ASN A 299 3.66 19.05 19.31
CA ASN A 299 4.57 19.62 20.29
C ASN A 299 4.63 21.14 20.20
N ASP A 300 4.49 21.69 18.99
CA ASP A 300 4.49 23.13 18.73
C ASP A 300 3.09 23.76 18.83
N GLY A 301 2.14 23.03 19.44
CA GLY A 301 0.83 23.54 19.86
C GLY A 301 -0.26 23.48 18.81
N ALA A 302 -0.08 22.74 17.70
CA ALA A 302 -1.19 22.51 16.77
C ALA A 302 -2.30 21.70 17.43
N ASP A 303 -3.55 22.10 17.17
CA ASP A 303 -4.69 21.30 17.58
C ASP A 303 -4.67 19.91 16.92
N ILE A 304 -5.00 18.90 17.72
CA ILE A 304 -5.02 17.49 17.26
C ILE A 304 -5.97 17.24 16.10
N THR A 305 -7.05 18.03 15.99
CA THR A 305 -8.01 17.94 14.90
C THR A 305 -7.40 18.43 13.60
N SER A 306 -6.74 19.58 13.64
CA SER A 306 -6.00 20.12 12.49
C SER A 306 -4.93 19.16 11.99
N VAL A 307 -4.18 18.53 12.88
CA VAL A 307 -3.18 17.52 12.53
C VAL A 307 -3.83 16.28 11.90
N LYS A 308 -4.97 15.80 12.41
CA LYS A 308 -5.72 14.68 11.83
C LYS A 308 -6.24 15.02 10.44
N GLU A 309 -6.73 16.22 10.20
CA GLU A 309 -7.20 16.66 8.88
C GLU A 309 -6.05 16.75 7.87
N LEU A 310 -4.93 17.37 8.22
CA LEU A 310 -3.73 17.43 7.39
C LEU A 310 -3.24 16.02 7.01
N LEU A 311 -3.31 15.08 7.94
CA LEU A 311 -2.92 13.71 7.73
C LEU A 311 -3.99 12.88 6.99
N GLY A 312 -5.24 13.31 6.93
CA GLY A 312 -6.35 12.53 6.40
C GLY A 312 -6.59 11.23 7.18
N HIS A 313 -6.65 11.32 8.53
CA HIS A 313 -6.96 10.20 9.40
C HIS A 313 -8.48 10.06 9.56
N GLU A 314 -9.06 9.00 9.02
CA GLU A 314 -10.44 8.59 9.30
C GLU A 314 -10.50 7.82 10.62
N SER A 315 -10.91 8.43 11.73
CA SER A 315 -11.53 7.68 12.82
C SER A 315 -13.04 7.86 12.71
N LEU A 316 -13.78 6.77 12.57
CA LEU A 316 -15.25 6.73 12.43
C LEU A 316 -16.04 7.35 13.61
N ALA A 317 -15.37 7.66 14.71
CA ALA A 317 -16.00 8.27 15.89
C ALA A 317 -16.10 9.80 15.83
N ALA A 318 -15.53 10.47 14.81
CA ALA A 318 -15.41 11.93 14.77
C ALA A 318 -16.15 12.60 13.60
N THR A 319 -16.89 11.87 12.78
CA THR A 319 -17.51 12.41 11.55
C THR A 319 -18.65 13.40 11.82
N GLN A 320 -19.13 13.55 13.05
CA GLN A 320 -20.25 14.43 13.36
C GLN A 320 -19.86 15.83 13.88
N VAL A 321 -18.60 16.13 14.18
CA VAL A 321 -18.21 17.39 14.85
C VAL A 321 -17.26 18.29 14.02
N TYR A 322 -16.63 17.80 12.94
CA TYR A 322 -15.42 18.46 12.39
C TYR A 322 -15.51 18.91 10.91
N THR A 323 -16.64 19.43 10.47
CA THR A 323 -16.83 19.90 9.09
C THR A 323 -16.41 21.35 8.82
N HIS A 324 -15.70 22.04 9.70
CA HIS A 324 -15.60 23.51 9.63
C HIS A 324 -14.20 24.13 9.81
N ILE A 325 -13.09 23.38 9.74
CA ILE A 325 -11.78 24.04 9.69
C ILE A 325 -11.55 24.56 8.26
N THR A 326 -11.43 25.87 8.13
CA THR A 326 -11.19 26.52 6.83
C THR A 326 -9.73 26.31 6.39
N LEU A 327 -9.48 26.39 5.07
CA LEU A 327 -8.12 26.30 4.52
C LEU A 327 -7.18 27.37 5.10
N SER A 328 -7.71 28.56 5.43
CA SER A 328 -6.97 29.65 6.07
C SER A 328 -6.52 29.26 7.49
N GLU A 329 -7.39 28.63 8.26
CA GLU A 329 -7.06 28.12 9.60
C GLU A 329 -6.00 27.00 9.52
N LEU A 330 -6.15 26.04 8.60
CA LEU A 330 -5.14 25.00 8.37
C LEU A 330 -3.77 25.57 8.02
N LYS A 331 -3.71 26.59 7.16
CA LYS A 331 -2.47 27.31 6.84
C LYS A 331 -1.88 28.02 8.05
N THR A 332 -2.71 28.62 8.88
CA THR A 332 -2.29 29.32 10.10
C THR A 332 -1.74 28.32 11.11
N HIS A 333 -2.43 27.23 11.38
CA HIS A 333 -1.96 26.16 12.27
C HIS A 333 -0.65 25.54 11.77
N TYR A 334 -0.54 25.29 10.45
CA TYR A 334 0.71 24.81 9.86
C TYR A 334 1.86 25.79 10.05
N LYS A 335 1.64 27.08 9.75
CA LYS A 335 2.68 28.14 9.90
C LYS A 335 3.14 28.32 11.33
N LEU A 336 2.22 28.23 12.31
CA LEU A 336 2.54 28.43 13.73
C LEU A 336 3.22 27.20 14.34
N ALA A 337 2.88 26.02 13.89
CA ALA A 337 3.26 24.79 14.57
C ALA A 337 4.21 23.87 13.79
N HIS A 338 4.52 24.14 12.52
CA HIS A 338 5.48 23.30 11.81
C HIS A 338 6.87 23.93 11.76
N PRO A 339 7.93 23.26 12.27
CA PRO A 339 9.28 23.83 12.39
C PRO A 339 9.87 24.38 11.08
N ARG A 340 9.45 23.83 9.94
CA ARG A 340 9.94 24.25 8.60
C ARG A 340 8.92 25.10 7.82
N ALA A 341 7.84 25.56 8.44
CA ALA A 341 6.81 26.34 7.76
C ALA A 341 7.31 27.69 7.26
N LEU A 342 8.25 28.30 7.98
CA LEU A 342 8.80 29.63 7.70
C LEU A 342 10.25 29.60 7.20
N LYS A 343 10.90 28.42 7.16
CA LYS A 343 12.27 28.31 6.70
C LYS A 343 12.35 28.63 5.20
N LYS A 344 13.19 29.60 4.85
CA LYS A 344 13.47 29.91 3.45
C LYS A 344 14.42 28.85 2.91
N GLY A 345 14.17 28.37 1.69
CA GLY A 345 15.09 27.51 0.98
C GLY A 345 16.39 28.28 0.71
N GLY A 346 17.53 27.69 1.05
CA GLY A 346 18.84 28.25 0.77
C GLY A 346 19.21 28.14 -0.71
#